data_bd29640eb89860305b096a44ecb00c34
#
_entry.id   bd29640eb89860305b096a44ecb00c34
#
_cell.length_a   1.000
_cell.length_b   1.000
_cell.length_c   1.000
_cell.angle_alpha   90.00
_cell.angle_beta   90.00
_cell.angle_gamma   90.00
#
_symmetry.space_group_name_H-M   'P 1'
#
loop_
_entity.id
_entity.type
_entity.pdbx_description
1 polymer ?
#
loop_
_entity_poly.entity_id
_entity_poly.type
_entity_poly.pdbx_seq_one_letter_code
_entity_poly.pdbx_strand_id
1 'polypeptide(L)' 'MLNELIKLYETCHHKRQSLILEITHGKIFDWSIYIKHRESGTTIYDGNGDLNEQVCRAYLALKEWAIEEDF' A
#
# COMPACT_ATOMS: atom_id res chain seq x y z
N MET A 1 4.39 11.90 4.37
CA MET A 1 3.55 11.03 3.51
C MET A 1 3.52 9.56 3.98
N LEU A 2 4.63 9.03 4.52
CA LEU A 2 4.63 7.66 5.05
C LEU A 2 3.59 7.47 6.18
N ASN A 3 3.48 8.45 7.07
CA ASN A 3 2.50 8.38 8.15
C ASN A 3 1.06 8.33 7.61
N GLU A 4 0.77 9.06 6.55
CA GLU A 4 -0.54 9.07 5.92
C GLU A 4 -0.83 7.74 5.26
N LEU A 5 0.16 7.13 4.63
CA LEU A 5 0.02 5.80 4.04
C LEU A 5 -0.31 4.76 5.12
N ILE A 6 0.42 4.79 6.23
CA ILE A 6 0.21 3.85 7.32
C ILE A 6 -1.18 4.04 7.93
N LYS A 7 -1.59 5.27 8.15
CA LYS A 7 -2.92 5.56 8.70
C LYS A 7 -4.03 5.08 7.76
N LEU A 8 -3.88 5.32 6.47
CA LEU A 8 -4.87 4.87 5.50
C LEU A 8 -4.92 3.35 5.45
N TYR A 9 -3.75 2.68 5.47
CA TYR A 9 -3.67 1.24 5.53
C TYR A 9 -4.40 0.69 6.76
N GLU A 10 -4.14 1.25 7.93
CA GLU A 10 -4.77 0.81 9.16
C GLU A 10 -6.29 0.98 9.12
N THR A 11 -6.76 2.10 8.58
CA THR A 11 -8.19 2.36 8.43
C THR A 11 -8.85 1.32 7.53
N CYS A 12 -8.26 1.04 6.38
CA CYS A 12 -8.79 0.06 5.44
C CYS A 12 -8.73 -1.35 6.02
N HIS A 13 -7.63 -1.68 6.70
CA HIS A 13 -7.45 -2.99 7.32
C HIS A 13 -8.51 -3.25 8.39
N HIS A 14 -8.80 -2.25 9.22
CA HIS A 14 -9.82 -2.39 10.26
C HIS A 14 -11.22 -2.54 9.68
N LYS A 15 -11.53 -1.84 8.59
CA LYS A 15 -12.86 -1.91 8.01
C LYS A 15 -13.13 -3.21 7.26
N ARG A 16 -12.17 -3.66 6.46
CA ARG A 16 -12.39 -4.82 5.58
C ARG A 16 -11.47 -5.98 5.90
N GLN A 17 -10.49 -5.75 6.78
CA GLN A 17 -9.52 -6.77 7.17
C GLN A 17 -8.67 -7.29 6.01
N SER A 18 -7.71 -8.12 6.34
CA SER A 18 -6.96 -8.89 5.34
C SER A 18 -6.13 -8.08 4.33
N LEU A 19 -5.71 -6.88 4.70
CA LEU A 19 -4.72 -6.15 3.91
C LEU A 19 -3.32 -6.48 4.40
N ILE A 20 -2.40 -6.58 3.46
CA ILE A 20 -0.98 -6.73 3.75
C ILE A 20 -0.25 -5.51 3.22
N LEU A 21 0.60 -4.91 4.04
CA LEU A 21 1.51 -3.85 3.63
C LEU A 21 2.91 -4.28 3.96
N GLU A 22 3.78 -4.31 2.96
CA GLU A 22 5.20 -4.62 3.14
C GLU A 22 6.04 -3.49 2.58
N ILE A 23 7.01 -3.04 3.36
CA ILE A 23 7.99 -2.04 2.95
C ILE A 23 9.37 -2.63 3.20
N THR A 24 10.15 -2.78 2.14
CA THR A 24 11.47 -3.39 2.23
C THR A 24 12.52 -2.53 1.54
N HIS A 25 13.77 -2.70 1.95
CA HIS A 25 14.91 -2.02 1.35
C HIS A 25 15.98 -3.04 1.05
N GLY A 26 16.52 -3.01 -0.16
CA GLY A 26 17.51 -3.97 -0.59
C GLY A 26 18.63 -3.33 -1.40
N LYS A 27 19.63 -4.14 -1.74
CA LYS A 27 20.81 -3.66 -2.49
C LYS A 27 20.53 -3.50 -3.98
N ILE A 28 19.66 -4.34 -4.52
CA ILE A 28 19.37 -4.36 -5.96
C ILE A 28 18.22 -3.40 -6.27
N PHE A 29 17.16 -3.51 -5.51
CA PHE A 29 16.01 -2.61 -5.60
C PHE A 29 16.07 -1.69 -4.41
N ASP A 30 16.04 -0.40 -4.64
CA ASP A 30 16.15 0.61 -3.59
C ASP A 30 15.12 0.36 -2.49
N TRP A 31 13.94 0.92 -2.61
CA TRP A 31 12.82 0.65 -1.72
C TRP A 31 11.73 -0.07 -2.49
N SER A 32 11.05 -0.99 -1.83
CA SER A 32 9.92 -1.70 -2.41
C SER A 32 8.73 -1.59 -1.49
N ILE A 33 7.56 -1.27 -2.06
CA ILE A 33 6.31 -1.24 -1.32
C ILE A 33 5.32 -2.16 -2.02
N TYR A 34 4.67 -3.00 -1.23
CA TYR A 34 3.70 -3.98 -1.73
C TYR A 34 2.46 -3.95 -0.85
N ILE A 35 1.30 -3.81 -1.47
CA ILE A 35 0.01 -3.82 -0.78
C ILE A 35 -0.90 -4.80 -1.49
N LYS A 36 -1.48 -5.72 -0.73
CA LYS A 36 -2.33 -6.76 -1.28
C LYS A 36 -3.58 -6.93 -0.42
N HIS A 37 -4.71 -7.18 -1.07
CA HIS A 37 -5.92 -7.60 -0.41
C HIS A 37 -5.99 -9.13 -0.43
N ARG A 38 -5.92 -9.76 0.73
CA ARG A 38 -5.81 -11.21 0.84
C ARG A 38 -7.01 -11.97 0.28
N GLU A 39 -8.21 -11.52 0.64
CA GLU A 39 -9.42 -12.26 0.27
C GLU A 39 -9.61 -12.35 -1.22
N SER A 40 -9.43 -11.26 -1.93
CA SER A 40 -9.62 -11.23 -3.38
C SER A 40 -8.36 -11.62 -4.15
N GLY A 41 -7.20 -11.62 -3.49
CA GLY A 41 -5.92 -11.82 -4.16
C GLY A 41 -5.47 -10.61 -4.97
N THR A 42 -6.17 -9.48 -4.87
CA THR A 42 -5.87 -8.29 -5.64
C THR A 42 -4.60 -7.63 -5.13
N THR A 43 -3.66 -7.35 -6.03
CA THR A 43 -2.50 -6.52 -5.73
C THR A 43 -2.90 -5.07 -5.91
N ILE A 44 -2.90 -4.31 -4.82
CA ILE A 44 -3.28 -2.91 -4.84
C ILE A 44 -2.13 -2.05 -5.33
N TYR A 45 -0.93 -2.35 -4.86
CA TYR A 45 0.27 -1.67 -5.29
C TYR A 45 1.48 -2.59 -5.19
N ASP A 46 2.38 -2.47 -6.16
CA ASP A 46 3.64 -3.21 -6.17
C ASP A 46 4.63 -2.37 -6.96
N GLY A 47 5.59 -1.78 -6.29
CA GLY A 47 6.56 -0.94 -6.95
C GLY A 47 7.85 -0.83 -6.16
N ASN A 48 8.90 -0.36 -6.85
CA ASN A 48 10.20 -0.16 -6.22
C ASN A 48 10.88 1.08 -6.78
N GLY A 49 11.78 1.64 -6.00
CA GLY A 49 12.52 2.85 -6.36
C GLY A 49 12.73 3.76 -5.17
N ASP A 50 12.70 5.07 -5.40
CA ASP A 50 12.87 6.07 -4.36
C ASP A 50 11.75 5.97 -3.33
N LEU A 51 12.10 6.01 -2.04
CA LEU A 51 11.12 5.84 -0.97
C LEU A 51 9.97 6.83 -1.05
N ASN A 52 10.28 8.12 -1.18
CA ASN A 52 9.24 9.15 -1.19
C ASN A 52 8.29 8.97 -2.38
N GLU A 53 8.84 8.64 -3.53
CA GLU A 53 8.05 8.39 -4.72
C GLU A 53 7.14 7.17 -4.54
N GLN A 54 7.70 6.08 -4.01
CA GLN A 54 6.92 4.85 -3.80
C GLN A 54 5.84 5.03 -2.76
N VAL A 55 6.12 5.75 -1.68
CA VAL A 55 5.12 6.05 -0.65
C VAL A 55 3.97 6.85 -1.25
N CYS A 56 4.27 7.85 -2.05
CA CYS A 56 3.24 8.68 -2.69
C CYS A 56 2.36 7.84 -3.63
N ARG A 57 2.98 7.04 -4.47
CA ARG A 57 2.26 6.18 -5.42
C ARG A 57 1.41 5.14 -4.71
N ALA A 58 1.96 4.52 -3.66
CA ALA A 58 1.24 3.52 -2.89
C ALA A 58 0.04 4.15 -2.18
N TYR A 59 0.20 5.34 -1.62
CA TYR A 59 -0.88 6.06 -1.00
C TYR A 59 -2.02 6.32 -1.98
N LEU A 60 -1.71 6.82 -3.17
CA LEU A 60 -2.72 7.10 -4.19
C LEU A 60 -3.42 5.82 -4.65
N ALA A 61 -2.65 4.75 -4.84
CA ALA A 61 -3.23 3.47 -5.25
C ALA A 61 -4.17 2.90 -4.18
N LEU A 62 -3.77 2.97 -2.93
CA LEU A 62 -4.60 2.49 -1.83
C LEU A 62 -5.85 3.33 -1.66
N LYS A 63 -5.72 4.65 -1.83
CA LYS A 63 -6.86 5.56 -1.76
C LYS A 63 -7.88 5.29 -2.85
N GLU A 64 -7.42 5.07 -4.08
CA GLU A 64 -8.30 4.71 -5.19
C GLU A 64 -9.01 3.40 -4.94
N TRP A 65 -8.28 2.40 -4.47
CA TRP A 65 -8.85 1.11 -4.14
C TRP A 65 -9.91 1.24 -3.05
N ALA A 66 -9.65 2.03 -2.02
CA ALA A 66 -10.58 2.25 -0.93
C ALA A 66 -11.87 2.91 -1.41
N ILE A 67 -11.75 3.88 -2.31
CA ILE A 67 -12.93 4.55 -2.89
C ILE A 67 -13.76 3.55 -3.70
N GLU A 68 -13.11 2.74 -4.52
CA GLU A 68 -13.81 1.72 -5.32
C GLU A 68 -14.51 0.69 -4.45
N GLU A 69 -13.93 0.35 -3.31
CA GLU A 69 -14.51 -0.63 -2.37
C GLU A 69 -15.48 0.02 -1.38
N ASP A 70 -15.77 1.28 -1.56
CA ASP A 70 -16.74 2.02 -0.76
C ASP A 70 -16.40 2.06 0.73
N PHE A 71 -15.17 2.38 1.02
CA PHE A 71 -14.74 2.55 2.40
C PHE A 71 -15.09 3.94 2.94
#